data_01151960a8631c48cd05a817c9e79ea0
#
_entry.id   01151960a8631c48cd05a817c9e79ea0
#
_cell.length_a   1.000
_cell.length_b   1.000
_cell.length_c   1.000
_cell.angle_alpha   90.00
_cell.angle_beta   90.00
_cell.angle_gamma   90.00
#
_symmetry.space_group_name_H-M   'P 1'
#
loop_
_entity.id
_entity.type
_entity.pdbx_description
1 polymer ?
#
loop_
_entity_poly.entity_id
_entity_poly.type
_entity_poly.pdbx_seq_one_letter_code
_entity_poly.pdbx_strand_id
1 'polypeptide(L)' 'MDFKKNKGPRVNREIREREVQLIDEKGNNIGVTDIGEALLLANKAELDLVEVGANIEPPVCKIMDFGKYLYAQNK' A
#
# COMPACT_ATOMS: atom_id res chain seq x y z
N MET A 1 -6.50 -18.99 14.97
CA MET A 1 -6.34 -18.57 14.77
C MET A 1 -6.21 -17.60 14.52
N ASP A 2 -6.36 -17.21 14.42
CA ASP A 2 -6.26 -16.38 14.07
C ASP A 2 -5.41 -15.75 14.04
N PHE A 3 -4.84 -15.84 13.88
CA PHE A 3 -3.99 -15.26 13.73
C PHE A 3 -3.92 -14.60 12.85
N LYS A 4 -4.22 -14.67 12.35
CA LYS A 4 -4.20 -14.03 11.40
C LYS A 4 -4.55 -12.83 11.39
N LYS A 5 -4.79 -12.50 11.80
CA LYS A 5 -5.14 -11.49 11.74
C LYS A 5 -4.42 -10.42 11.94
N ASN A 6 -3.98 -10.22 11.93
CA ASN A 6 -3.39 -9.32 11.95
C ASN A 6 -2.45 -8.92 11.65
N LYS A 7 -2.52 -8.96 11.13
CA LYS A 7 -1.50 -8.79 10.63
C LYS A 7 -1.21 -7.62 10.02
N GLY A 8 -0.76 -6.90 9.78
CA GLY A 8 -0.41 -5.67 9.22
C GLY A 8 -1.22 -5.30 7.98
N PRO A 9 -0.89 -4.22 7.32
CA PRO A 9 -1.62 -3.79 6.13
C PRO A 9 -1.41 -4.73 4.96
N ARG A 10 -2.33 -4.66 4.01
CA ARG A 10 -2.19 -5.44 2.79
C ARG A 10 -1.11 -4.82 1.92
N VAL A 11 -0.43 -5.66 1.19
CA VAL A 11 0.70 -5.24 0.37
C VAL A 11 0.56 -5.82 -1.02
N ASN A 12 0.80 -5.00 -2.03
CA ASN A 12 0.85 -5.43 -3.42
C ASN A 12 -0.41 -6.20 -3.80
N ARG A 13 -0.30 -7.44 -4.20
CA ARG A 13 -1.43 -8.22 -4.70
C ARG A 13 -2.46 -8.58 -3.65
N GLU A 14 -2.14 -8.37 -2.39
CA GLU A 14 -3.11 -8.59 -1.33
C GLU A 14 -4.19 -7.52 -1.34
N ILE A 15 -3.91 -6.38 -1.97
CA ILE A 15 -4.86 -5.30 -2.08
C ILE A 15 -5.86 -5.65 -3.17
N ARG A 16 -7.13 -5.78 -2.80
CA ARG A 16 -8.14 -6.27 -3.71
C ARG A 16 -9.09 -5.21 -4.25
N GLU A 17 -8.83 -3.97 -3.92
CA GLU A 17 -9.66 -2.87 -4.42
C GLU A 17 -9.37 -2.60 -5.88
N ARG A 18 -10.35 -2.10 -6.60
CA ARG A 18 -10.15 -1.72 -7.99
C ARG A 18 -9.38 -0.44 -8.13
N GLU A 19 -9.61 0.47 -7.21
CA GLU A 19 -8.99 1.78 -7.22
C GLU A 19 -8.52 2.10 -5.83
N VAL A 20 -7.45 2.87 -5.75
CA VAL A 20 -6.88 3.29 -4.48
C VAL A 20 -6.48 4.75 -4.59
N GLN A 21 -6.39 5.39 -3.44
CA GLN A 21 -5.81 6.73 -3.38
C GLN A 21 -4.32 6.55 -3.23
N LEU A 22 -3.58 6.92 -4.26
CA LEU A 22 -2.17 6.59 -4.33
C LEU A 22 -1.30 7.73 -3.86
N ILE A 23 -0.35 7.40 -3.00
CA ILE A 23 0.70 8.32 -2.57
C ILE A 23 2.00 7.71 -3.03
N ASP A 24 2.82 8.48 -3.75
CA ASP A 24 4.04 7.93 -4.30
C ASP A 24 5.16 7.88 -3.26
N GLU A 25 6.31 7.41 -3.68
CA GLU A 25 7.42 7.21 -2.74
C GLU A 25 7.95 8.52 -2.19
N LYS A 26 7.63 9.62 -2.84
CA LYS A 26 8.06 10.95 -2.40
C LYS A 26 7.03 11.63 -1.51
N GLY A 27 5.90 10.97 -1.29
CA GLY A 27 4.86 11.53 -0.47
C GLY A 27 3.85 12.38 -1.21
N ASN A 28 3.91 12.40 -2.54
CA ASN A 28 2.98 13.16 -3.35
C ASN A 28 1.67 12.39 -3.50
N ASN A 29 0.56 13.11 -3.34
CA ASN A 29 -0.75 12.51 -3.50
C ASN A 29 -1.10 12.48 -4.99
N ILE A 30 -1.08 11.29 -5.57
CA ILE A 30 -1.38 11.11 -6.98
C ILE A 30 -2.88 11.14 -7.23
N GLY A 31 -3.66 10.77 -6.21
CA GLY A 31 -5.10 10.73 -6.34
C GLY A 31 -5.60 9.32 -6.59
N VAL A 32 -6.86 9.24 -6.97
CA VAL A 32 -7.49 7.94 -7.23
C VAL A 32 -6.86 7.32 -8.46
N THR A 33 -6.35 6.12 -8.30
CA THR A 33 -5.57 5.43 -9.33
C THR A 33 -6.04 3.99 -9.41
N ASP A 34 -6.13 3.47 -10.62
CA ASP A 34 -6.46 2.07 -10.82
C ASP A 34 -5.40 1.20 -10.16
N ILE A 35 -5.84 0.09 -9.54
CA ILE A 35 -4.93 -0.77 -8.80
C ILE A 35 -3.80 -1.30 -9.70
N GLY A 36 -4.10 -1.62 -10.94
CA GLY A 36 -3.08 -2.09 -11.87
C GLY A 36 -2.02 -1.05 -12.12
N GLU A 37 -2.45 0.19 -12.27
CA GLU A 37 -1.52 1.30 -12.49
C GLU A 37 -0.69 1.55 -11.23
N ALA A 38 -1.34 1.49 -10.07
CA ALA A 38 -0.64 1.71 -8.80
C ALA A 38 0.44 0.64 -8.60
N LEU A 39 0.11 -0.60 -8.90
CA LEU A 39 1.08 -1.69 -8.78
C LEU A 39 2.24 -1.51 -9.74
N LEU A 40 1.93 -1.05 -10.94
CA LEU A 40 2.97 -0.81 -11.94
C LEU A 40 3.93 0.27 -11.48
N LEU A 41 3.40 1.35 -10.92
CA LEU A 41 4.23 2.44 -10.45
C LEU A 41 5.13 1.99 -9.29
N ALA A 42 4.57 1.18 -8.39
CA ALA A 42 5.37 0.65 -7.29
C ALA A 42 6.49 -0.23 -7.82
N ASN A 43 6.19 -1.07 -8.81
CA ASN A 43 7.17 -1.95 -9.39
C ASN A 43 8.28 -1.17 -10.09
N LYS A 44 7.92 -0.11 -10.79
CA LYS A 44 8.91 0.73 -11.45
C LYS A 44 9.86 1.38 -10.46
N ALA A 45 9.35 1.71 -9.27
CA ALA A 45 10.16 2.31 -8.23
C ALA A 45 10.94 1.24 -7.46
N GLU A 46 10.70 -0.03 -7.78
CA GLU A 46 11.31 -1.16 -7.08
C GLU A 46 10.95 -1.16 -5.61
N LEU A 47 9.72 -0.76 -5.32
CA LEU A 47 9.19 -0.70 -3.97
C LEU A 47 7.88 -1.46 -3.92
N ASP A 48 7.24 -1.42 -2.77
CA ASP A 48 5.98 -2.11 -2.56
C ASP A 48 4.84 -1.11 -2.49
N LEU A 49 3.65 -1.60 -2.83
CA LEU A 49 2.43 -0.81 -2.65
C LEU A 49 1.80 -1.28 -1.36
N VAL A 50 1.68 -0.39 -0.39
CA VAL A 50 1.22 -0.72 0.96
C VAL A 50 -0.08 0.01 1.25
N GLU A 51 -1.10 -0.72 1.66
CA GLU A 51 -2.38 -0.13 2.02
C GLU A 51 -2.29 0.44 3.43
N VAL A 52 -2.18 1.76 3.53
CA VAL A 52 -1.97 2.41 4.82
C VAL A 52 -3.25 2.98 5.41
N GLY A 53 -4.30 3.11 4.62
CA GLY A 53 -5.57 3.61 5.12
C GLY A 53 -6.71 2.78 4.60
N ALA A 54 -6.97 1.64 5.26
CA ALA A 54 -8.00 0.70 4.80
C ALA A 54 -9.41 1.16 5.13
N ASN A 55 -9.56 2.07 6.06
CA ASN A 55 -10.87 2.52 6.50
C ASN A 55 -11.49 3.58 5.60
N ILE A 56 -10.77 3.98 4.58
CA ILE A 56 -11.19 5.03 3.66
C ILE A 56 -11.58 4.41 2.34
N GLU A 57 -12.52 5.00 1.67
CA GLU A 57 -13.04 4.47 0.42
C GLU A 57 -12.84 5.51 -0.67
N PRO A 58 -12.00 5.26 -1.68
CA PRO A 58 -11.15 4.09 -1.80
C PRO A 58 -9.98 4.14 -0.82
N PRO A 59 -9.38 3.00 -0.51
CA PRO A 59 -8.33 2.97 0.51
C PRO A 59 -7.08 3.72 0.05
N VAL A 60 -6.33 4.20 1.02
CA VAL A 60 -5.09 4.92 0.74
C VAL A 60 -3.94 3.91 0.68
N CYS A 61 -3.19 3.97 -0.40
CA CYS A 61 -2.04 3.11 -0.59
C CYS A 61 -0.83 3.98 -0.88
N LYS A 62 0.30 3.58 -0.34
CA LYS A 62 1.53 4.33 -0.51
C LYS A 62 2.61 3.42 -1.07
N ILE A 63 3.41 3.97 -1.96
CA ILE A 63 4.55 3.26 -2.51
C ILE A 63 5.71 3.44 -1.54
N MET A 64 6.16 2.33 -0.94
CA MET A 64 7.23 2.40 0.05
C MET A 64 7.86 1.03 0.21
N ASP A 65 8.99 0.98 0.90
CA ASP A 65 9.66 -0.27 1.22
C ASP A 65 8.93 -0.88 2.41
N PHE A 66 8.22 -1.98 2.19
CA PHE A 66 7.44 -2.61 3.24
C PHE A 66 8.31 -3.13 4.37
N GLY A 67 9.52 -3.57 4.04
CA GLY A 67 10.45 -4.01 5.07
C GLY A 67 10.80 -2.90 6.04
N LYS A 68 11.05 -1.71 5.51
CA LYS A 68 11.33 -0.56 6.35
C LYS A 68 10.11 -0.15 7.14
N TYR A 69 8.94 -0.27 6.55
CA TYR A 69 7.70 0.06 7.24
C TYR A 69 7.51 -0.84 8.46
N LEU A 70 7.73 -2.15 8.26
CA LEU A 70 7.60 -3.10 9.36
C LEU A 70 8.63 -2.85 10.45
N TYR A 71 9.84 -2.55 10.03
CA TYR A 71 10.91 -2.27 10.99
C TYR A 71 10.53 -1.08 11.87
N ALA A 72 10.01 -0.03 11.25
CA ALA A 72 9.59 1.15 12.00
C ALA A 72 8.46 0.83 12.97
N GLN A 73 7.55 -0.04 12.57
CA GLN A 73 6.42 -0.42 13.41
C GLN A 73 6.86 -1.22 14.62
N ASN A 74 7.95 -1.95 14.50
CA ASN A 74 8.43 -2.80 15.57
C ASN A 74 9.29 -2.08 16.58
N LYS A 75 9.55 -0.83 16.41
CA LYS A 75 10.37 -0.08 17.39
C LYS A 75 9.57 0.38 18.60
#